data_c7ee3bcf214cb5e6d28f360cbd934123
#
_entry.id   c7ee3bcf214cb5e6d28f360cbd934123
#
_cell.length_a   1.000
_cell.length_b   1.000
_cell.length_c   1.000
_cell.angle_alpha   90.00
_cell.angle_beta   90.00
_cell.angle_gamma   90.00
#
_symmetry.space_group_name_H-M   'P 1'
#
loop_
_entity.id
_entity.type
_entity.pdbx_description
1 polymer ?
#
loop_
_entity_poly.entity_id
_entity_poly.type
_entity_poly.pdbx_seq_one_letter_code
_entity_poly.pdbx_strand_id
1 'polypeptide(L)'
;MRVVFFGTPEFAVPSFRALVGEGFDVAGVVTQPDKPQGRSRSRFEPPPVKLAAQAEGIPVFQPNRPTGAAFYRQIGELAPDVGVVAAYGHILKPELLAIPRRGMVNVHPSLLPALRGAAPVEWAILNGLETSGVTIMQMEEGLDSGPILHQIPERIPPDVTGGELSSYLAEIGAQALVEALALIEQGAIASKPQDHARATYAPKLTRELARIDWTKDAAALARTIRGLDPKPGAWTELQGREVKLFGATASDGQGAPGEVLTTEGRLLIAAGSGAVAVEEVQPAGKGRISAADWIRGRGVKAGQRLS
;
A
#
# COMPACT_ATOMS: atom_id res chain seq x y z
N MET A 1 -23.78 10.11 -12.23
CA MET A 1 -23.68 10.20 -10.75
C MET A 1 -22.58 11.19 -10.38
N ARG A 2 -22.84 12.08 -9.42
CA ARG A 2 -21.88 13.11 -8.96
C ARG A 2 -21.03 12.59 -7.81
N VAL A 3 -19.70 12.66 -7.96
CA VAL A 3 -18.73 12.03 -7.05
C VAL A 3 -17.86 13.08 -6.38
N VAL A 4 -17.57 12.90 -5.08
CA VAL A 4 -16.42 13.51 -4.40
C VAL A 4 -15.40 12.43 -4.11
N PHE A 5 -14.14 12.62 -4.52
CA PHE A 5 -13.08 11.63 -4.41
C PHE A 5 -12.09 11.98 -3.31
N PHE A 6 -11.76 11.01 -2.46
CA PHE A 6 -10.78 11.11 -1.38
C PHE A 6 -9.63 10.15 -1.64
N GLY A 7 -8.43 10.66 -1.91
CA GLY A 7 -7.28 9.81 -2.17
C GLY A 7 -5.97 10.58 -2.05
N THR A 8 -4.85 9.89 -1.86
CA THR A 8 -3.54 10.56 -1.68
C THR A 8 -2.42 9.92 -2.51
N PRO A 9 -2.02 8.63 -2.32
CA PRO A 9 -0.86 8.03 -2.98
C PRO A 9 -1.19 7.55 -4.41
N GLU A 10 -0.16 7.05 -5.08
CA GLU A 10 -0.25 6.44 -6.41
C GLU A 10 -1.37 5.39 -6.52
N PHE A 11 -1.57 4.58 -5.48
CA PHE A 11 -2.64 3.58 -5.43
C PHE A 11 -4.04 4.14 -5.75
N ALA A 12 -4.29 5.40 -5.39
CA ALA A 12 -5.61 6.02 -5.61
C ALA A 12 -5.78 6.61 -7.03
N VAL A 13 -4.70 6.79 -7.77
CA VAL A 13 -4.72 7.46 -9.09
C VAL A 13 -5.51 6.66 -10.14
N PRO A 14 -5.36 5.33 -10.29
CA PRO A 14 -6.15 4.55 -11.24
C PRO A 14 -7.65 4.67 -10.99
N SER A 15 -8.10 4.56 -9.73
CA SER A 15 -9.51 4.75 -9.35
C SER A 15 -10.04 6.14 -9.74
N PHE A 16 -9.27 7.19 -9.47
CA PHE A 16 -9.63 8.55 -9.86
C PHE A 16 -9.76 8.69 -11.39
N ARG A 17 -8.75 8.20 -12.13
CA ARG A 17 -8.75 8.27 -13.61
C ARG A 17 -9.89 7.46 -14.23
N ALA A 18 -10.21 6.30 -13.68
CA ALA A 18 -11.32 5.50 -14.13
C ALA A 18 -12.65 6.24 -13.97
N LEU A 19 -12.87 6.93 -12.85
CA LEU A 19 -14.07 7.75 -12.67
C LEU A 19 -14.20 8.84 -13.73
N VAL A 20 -13.11 9.56 -14.04
CA VAL A 20 -13.10 10.59 -15.07
C VAL A 20 -13.31 9.99 -16.47
N GLY A 21 -12.58 8.91 -16.78
CA GLY A 21 -12.64 8.24 -18.08
C GLY A 21 -14.00 7.63 -18.40
N GLU A 22 -14.71 7.13 -17.39
CA GLU A 22 -16.07 6.57 -17.53
C GLU A 22 -17.19 7.66 -17.45
N GLY A 23 -16.80 8.93 -17.39
CA GLY A 23 -17.73 10.05 -17.47
C GLY A 23 -18.51 10.34 -16.18
N PHE A 24 -18.04 9.90 -15.02
CA PHE A 24 -18.61 10.35 -13.75
C PHE A 24 -18.33 11.84 -13.53
N ASP A 25 -19.29 12.56 -12.97
CA ASP A 25 -19.12 13.98 -12.59
C ASP A 25 -18.30 14.06 -11.29
N VAL A 26 -16.97 14.09 -11.41
CA VAL A 26 -16.08 14.26 -10.25
C VAL A 26 -16.03 15.73 -9.85
N ALA A 27 -16.91 16.12 -8.92
CA ALA A 27 -17.09 17.49 -8.49
C ALA A 27 -15.92 18.08 -7.68
N GLY A 28 -15.09 17.23 -7.11
CA GLY A 28 -13.93 17.65 -6.35
C GLY A 28 -13.11 16.48 -5.80
N VAL A 29 -11.85 16.76 -5.53
CA VAL A 29 -10.88 15.81 -4.98
C VAL A 29 -10.37 16.31 -3.64
N VAL A 30 -10.38 15.44 -2.65
CA VAL A 30 -9.81 15.70 -1.33
C VAL A 30 -8.55 14.85 -1.16
N THR A 31 -7.43 15.51 -0.87
CA THR A 31 -6.14 14.84 -0.68
C THR A 31 -5.36 15.43 0.49
N GLN A 32 -4.33 14.74 0.97
CA GLN A 32 -3.47 15.30 2.02
C GLN A 32 -2.69 16.53 1.52
N PRO A 33 -2.28 17.44 2.42
CA PRO A 33 -1.39 18.54 2.08
C PRO A 33 -0.07 18.08 1.45
N ASP A 34 0.53 18.96 0.64
CA ASP A 34 1.86 18.75 0.07
C ASP A 34 2.86 18.48 1.21
N LYS A 35 3.73 17.49 1.04
CA LYS A 35 4.70 17.10 2.06
C LYS A 35 6.08 17.67 1.78
N PRO A 36 6.76 18.22 2.79
CA PRO A 36 8.13 18.70 2.64
C PRO A 36 9.07 17.52 2.34
N GLN A 37 9.91 17.66 1.31
CA GLN A 37 10.89 16.67 0.88
C GLN A 37 12.34 17.15 1.01
N GLY A 38 13.27 16.18 1.01
CA GLY A 38 14.70 16.42 1.08
C GLY A 38 15.21 16.75 2.48
N ARG A 39 16.54 16.78 2.63
CA ARG A 39 17.19 17.10 3.92
C ARG A 39 16.88 18.53 4.39
N SER A 40 16.75 19.48 3.49
CA SER A 40 16.44 20.89 3.79
C SER A 40 14.94 21.14 4.02
N ARG A 41 14.03 20.18 3.70
CA ARG A 41 12.57 20.33 3.73
C ARG A 41 12.03 21.56 2.98
N SER A 42 12.84 22.12 2.06
CA SER A 42 12.50 23.35 1.33
C SER A 42 11.66 23.09 0.07
N ARG A 43 11.64 21.87 -0.43
CA ARG A 43 10.82 21.47 -1.57
C ARG A 43 9.58 20.73 -1.08
N PHE A 44 8.41 21.15 -1.54
CA PHE A 44 7.15 20.46 -1.29
C PHE A 44 6.82 19.56 -2.47
N GLU A 45 6.46 18.31 -2.17
CA GLU A 45 6.00 17.35 -3.17
C GLU A 45 4.49 17.22 -3.06
N PRO A 46 3.76 17.54 -4.16
CA PRO A 46 2.32 17.38 -4.19
C PRO A 46 1.94 15.89 -4.21
N PRO A 47 0.80 15.50 -3.58
CA PRO A 47 0.28 14.16 -3.69
C PRO A 47 -0.01 13.77 -5.15
N PRO A 48 0.21 12.50 -5.54
CA PRO A 48 -0.09 12.00 -6.88
C PRO A 48 -1.52 12.29 -7.34
N VAL A 49 -2.50 12.11 -6.48
CA VAL A 49 -3.91 12.40 -6.77
C VAL A 49 -4.14 13.90 -7.03
N LYS A 50 -3.42 14.80 -6.34
CA LYS A 50 -3.48 16.25 -6.63
C LYS A 50 -3.03 16.54 -8.06
N LEU A 51 -1.90 15.97 -8.47
CA LEU A 51 -1.39 16.17 -9.83
C LEU A 51 -2.36 15.65 -10.88
N ALA A 52 -2.95 14.47 -10.65
CA ALA A 52 -3.94 13.91 -11.55
C ALA A 52 -5.21 14.80 -11.64
N ALA A 53 -5.72 15.28 -10.50
CA ALA A 53 -6.90 16.15 -10.48
C ALA A 53 -6.65 17.50 -11.15
N GLN A 54 -5.46 18.09 -10.97
CA GLN A 54 -5.08 19.34 -11.62
C GLN A 54 -4.97 19.18 -13.14
N ALA A 55 -4.49 18.03 -13.64
CA ALA A 55 -4.44 17.76 -15.08
C ALA A 55 -5.83 17.71 -15.73
N GLU A 56 -6.84 17.28 -14.98
CA GLU A 56 -8.25 17.22 -15.41
C GLU A 56 -9.04 18.52 -15.09
N GLY A 57 -8.39 19.53 -14.51
CA GLY A 57 -9.04 20.79 -14.13
C GLY A 57 -10.06 20.65 -12.98
N ILE A 58 -9.99 19.56 -12.20
CA ILE A 58 -10.91 19.28 -11.10
C ILE A 58 -10.45 19.98 -9.81
N PRO A 59 -11.38 20.63 -9.06
CA PRO A 59 -11.08 21.31 -7.81
C PRO A 59 -10.42 20.38 -6.78
N VAL A 60 -9.34 20.86 -6.12
CA VAL A 60 -8.59 20.10 -5.11
C VAL A 60 -8.70 20.76 -3.74
N PHE A 61 -9.07 19.98 -2.74
CA PHE A 61 -9.17 20.36 -1.34
C PHE A 61 -8.08 19.64 -0.53
N GLN A 62 -7.28 20.40 0.24
CA GLN A 62 -6.19 19.87 1.04
C GLN A 62 -6.32 20.27 2.53
N PRO A 63 -7.35 19.80 3.25
CA PRO A 63 -7.47 20.09 4.66
C PRO A 63 -6.38 19.39 5.47
N ASN A 64 -5.81 20.05 6.46
CA ASN A 64 -4.90 19.40 7.42
C ASN A 64 -5.60 18.26 8.19
N ARG A 65 -6.88 18.43 8.44
CA ARG A 65 -7.78 17.40 8.99
C ARG A 65 -9.13 17.51 8.28
N PRO A 66 -9.71 16.39 7.81
CA PRO A 66 -10.99 16.41 7.10
C PRO A 66 -12.18 16.51 8.09
N THR A 67 -12.16 17.54 8.93
CA THR A 67 -13.16 17.76 10.00
C THR A 67 -13.52 19.23 10.13
N GLY A 68 -14.70 19.49 10.71
CA GLY A 68 -15.16 20.83 11.05
C GLY A 68 -16.21 21.38 10.08
N ALA A 69 -17.09 22.26 10.62
CA ALA A 69 -18.28 22.74 9.92
C ALA A 69 -17.96 23.42 8.57
N ALA A 70 -16.87 24.17 8.49
CA ALA A 70 -16.48 24.84 7.26
C ALA A 70 -16.12 23.84 6.14
N PHE A 71 -15.33 22.80 6.46
CA PHE A 71 -14.98 21.76 5.53
C PHE A 71 -16.21 20.93 5.11
N TYR A 72 -17.06 20.57 6.05
CA TYR A 72 -18.29 19.81 5.75
C TYR A 72 -19.22 20.60 4.85
N ARG A 73 -19.33 21.92 5.05
CA ARG A 73 -20.10 22.80 4.15
C ARG A 73 -19.51 22.80 2.75
N GLN A 74 -18.19 22.96 2.60
CA GLN A 74 -17.53 22.91 1.29
C GLN A 74 -17.82 21.60 0.54
N ILE A 75 -17.77 20.45 1.23
CA ILE A 75 -18.10 19.17 0.61
C ILE A 75 -19.61 19.08 0.31
N GLY A 76 -20.47 19.60 1.18
CA GLY A 76 -21.92 19.63 0.96
C GLY A 76 -22.32 20.51 -0.22
N GLU A 77 -21.65 21.63 -0.45
CA GLU A 77 -21.88 22.53 -1.59
C GLU A 77 -21.56 21.87 -2.94
N LEU A 78 -20.70 20.83 -2.95
CA LEU A 78 -20.48 20.01 -4.14
C LEU A 78 -21.69 19.13 -4.48
N ALA A 79 -22.64 18.98 -3.55
CA ALA A 79 -23.86 18.16 -3.69
C ALA A 79 -23.57 16.73 -4.22
N PRO A 80 -22.63 15.97 -3.61
CA PRO A 80 -22.24 14.67 -4.13
C PRO A 80 -23.34 13.63 -3.94
N ASP A 81 -23.52 12.76 -4.95
CA ASP A 81 -24.36 11.58 -4.80
C ASP A 81 -23.66 10.50 -3.99
N VAL A 82 -22.36 10.32 -4.22
CA VAL A 82 -21.50 9.33 -3.53
C VAL A 82 -20.12 9.92 -3.23
N GLY A 83 -19.54 9.54 -2.09
CA GLY A 83 -18.13 9.75 -1.81
C GLY A 83 -17.33 8.48 -2.14
N VAL A 84 -16.19 8.64 -2.78
CA VAL A 84 -15.26 7.53 -3.07
C VAL A 84 -13.97 7.76 -2.31
N VAL A 85 -13.51 6.75 -1.59
CA VAL A 85 -12.27 6.80 -0.82
C VAL A 85 -11.31 5.72 -1.32
N ALA A 86 -10.06 6.11 -1.60
CA ALA A 86 -8.97 5.19 -1.94
C ALA A 86 -7.68 5.68 -1.26
N ALA A 87 -7.20 4.96 -0.25
CA ALA A 87 -5.96 5.26 0.47
C ALA A 87 -5.79 6.75 0.86
N TYR A 88 -6.82 7.37 1.41
CA TYR A 88 -6.78 8.79 1.80
C TYR A 88 -5.88 9.07 3.01
N GLY A 89 -5.82 8.13 3.96
CA GLY A 89 -4.92 8.18 5.10
C GLY A 89 -5.41 8.98 6.32
N HIS A 90 -6.70 9.34 6.35
CA HIS A 90 -7.38 9.90 7.51
C HIS A 90 -8.67 9.14 7.81
N ILE A 91 -9.01 9.04 9.10
CA ILE A 91 -10.32 8.55 9.53
C ILE A 91 -11.36 9.62 9.23
N LEU A 92 -12.42 9.26 8.52
CA LEU A 92 -13.55 10.12 8.22
C LEU A 92 -14.59 10.00 9.32
N LYS A 93 -15.07 11.12 9.80
CA LYS A 93 -16.08 11.19 10.87
C LYS A 93 -17.49 10.91 10.32
N PRO A 94 -18.43 10.40 11.15
CA PRO A 94 -19.79 10.10 10.72
C PRO A 94 -20.49 11.26 10.01
N GLU A 95 -20.25 12.49 10.47
CA GLU A 95 -20.84 13.69 9.87
C GLU A 95 -20.38 13.89 8.41
N LEU A 96 -19.12 13.55 8.09
CA LEU A 96 -18.60 13.60 6.73
C LEU A 96 -19.12 12.44 5.88
N LEU A 97 -19.20 11.23 6.46
CA LEU A 97 -19.72 10.04 5.79
C LEU A 97 -21.18 10.20 5.35
N ALA A 98 -21.96 11.01 6.08
CA ALA A 98 -23.39 11.26 5.82
C ALA A 98 -23.65 12.37 4.78
N ILE A 99 -22.63 13.11 4.31
CA ILE A 99 -22.84 14.22 3.36
C ILE A 99 -23.30 13.72 1.98
N PRO A 100 -22.64 12.72 1.35
CA PRO A 100 -23.13 12.21 0.08
C PRO A 100 -24.45 11.45 0.25
N ARG A 101 -25.40 11.65 -0.68
CA ARG A 101 -26.75 11.07 -0.60
C ARG A 101 -26.76 9.54 -0.46
N ARG A 102 -25.77 8.87 -1.06
CA ARG A 102 -25.61 7.41 -1.05
C ARG A 102 -24.47 6.97 -0.12
N GLY A 103 -23.99 7.88 0.75
CA GLY A 103 -22.87 7.64 1.65
C GLY A 103 -21.53 7.56 0.91
N MET A 104 -20.55 6.92 1.53
CA MET A 104 -19.22 6.78 0.98
C MET A 104 -18.83 5.32 0.78
N VAL A 105 -18.09 5.02 -0.29
CA VAL A 105 -17.51 3.71 -0.56
C VAL A 105 -15.99 3.79 -0.49
N ASN A 106 -15.35 2.70 -0.06
CA ASN A 106 -13.89 2.59 0.02
C ASN A 106 -13.38 1.49 -0.91
N VAL A 107 -12.28 1.79 -1.61
CA VAL A 107 -11.51 0.82 -2.39
C VAL A 107 -10.44 0.23 -1.47
N HIS A 108 -10.66 -0.99 -0.98
CA HIS A 108 -9.78 -1.65 -0.03
C HIS A 108 -9.02 -2.81 -0.68
N PRO A 109 -7.66 -2.80 -0.70
CA PRO A 109 -6.87 -3.80 -1.42
C PRO A 109 -6.69 -5.10 -0.62
N SER A 110 -7.78 -5.72 -0.23
CA SER A 110 -7.86 -7.08 0.29
C SER A 110 -9.25 -7.68 0.08
N LEU A 111 -9.39 -8.98 0.31
CA LEU A 111 -10.68 -9.65 0.39
C LEU A 111 -11.23 -9.55 1.81
N LEU A 112 -11.95 -8.47 2.12
CA LEU A 112 -12.59 -8.30 3.43
C LEU A 112 -13.52 -9.49 3.76
N PRO A 113 -13.56 -9.92 5.04
CA PRO A 113 -13.09 -9.26 6.24
C PRO A 113 -11.60 -9.48 6.56
N ALA A 114 -10.82 -10.13 5.69
CA ALA A 114 -9.40 -10.30 5.91
C ALA A 114 -8.60 -9.01 5.68
N LEU A 115 -7.56 -8.81 6.51
CA LEU A 115 -6.59 -7.72 6.37
C LEU A 115 -7.22 -6.31 6.44
N ARG A 116 -8.13 -6.07 7.39
CA ARG A 116 -8.60 -4.72 7.71
C ARG A 116 -7.44 -3.85 8.18
N GLY A 117 -7.36 -2.59 7.77
CA GLY A 117 -6.35 -1.65 8.26
C GLY A 117 -5.46 -1.03 7.20
N ALA A 118 -4.27 -0.61 7.61
CA ALA A 118 -3.48 0.38 6.88
C ALA A 118 -2.55 -0.18 5.79
N ALA A 119 -2.20 -1.47 5.84
CA ALA A 119 -1.18 -2.06 4.96
C ALA A 119 -1.56 -3.47 4.44
N PRO A 120 -2.79 -3.68 3.90
CA PRO A 120 -3.26 -5.01 3.52
C PRO A 120 -2.42 -5.67 2.42
N VAL A 121 -1.87 -4.91 1.50
CA VAL A 121 -1.04 -5.42 0.40
C VAL A 121 0.24 -6.07 0.92
N GLU A 122 0.97 -5.35 1.75
CA GLU A 122 2.22 -5.83 2.33
C GLU A 122 1.98 -7.02 3.26
N TRP A 123 0.93 -6.95 4.09
CA TRP A 123 0.59 -8.05 4.99
C TRP A 123 0.11 -9.30 4.25
N ALA A 124 -0.47 -9.19 3.06
CA ALA A 124 -0.79 -10.35 2.24
C ALA A 124 0.48 -11.15 1.87
N ILE A 125 1.55 -10.46 1.46
CA ILE A 125 2.84 -11.08 1.14
C ILE A 125 3.55 -11.58 2.41
N LEU A 126 3.62 -10.76 3.45
CA LEU A 126 4.25 -11.11 4.72
C LEU A 126 3.65 -12.39 5.33
N ASN A 127 2.33 -12.55 5.24
CA ASN A 127 1.61 -13.74 5.71
C ASN A 127 1.68 -14.92 4.74
N GLY A 128 2.28 -14.77 3.56
CA GLY A 128 2.39 -15.82 2.56
C GLY A 128 1.04 -16.24 1.96
N LEU A 129 0.11 -15.32 1.83
CA LEU A 129 -1.18 -15.62 1.19
C LEU A 129 -0.97 -15.87 -0.30
N GLU A 130 -1.70 -16.85 -0.84
CA GLU A 130 -1.69 -17.17 -2.28
C GLU A 130 -2.71 -16.34 -3.07
N THR A 131 -3.68 -15.75 -2.35
CA THR A 131 -4.76 -14.95 -2.92
C THR A 131 -4.96 -13.69 -2.11
N SER A 132 -5.14 -12.59 -2.81
CA SER A 132 -5.60 -11.30 -2.31
C SER A 132 -6.75 -10.81 -3.21
N GLY A 133 -6.93 -9.52 -3.34
CA GLY A 133 -7.93 -8.92 -4.22
C GLY A 133 -8.30 -7.53 -3.77
N VAL A 134 -9.42 -7.05 -4.27
CA VAL A 134 -9.97 -5.75 -3.90
C VAL A 134 -11.40 -5.91 -3.44
N THR A 135 -11.77 -5.15 -2.43
CA THR A 135 -13.15 -5.01 -1.94
C THR A 135 -13.60 -3.57 -2.08
N ILE A 136 -14.73 -3.36 -2.74
CA ILE A 136 -15.51 -2.12 -2.61
C ILE A 136 -16.49 -2.33 -1.46
N MET A 137 -16.38 -1.50 -0.43
CA MET A 137 -17.22 -1.58 0.76
C MET A 137 -17.91 -0.24 1.04
N GLN A 138 -19.09 -0.27 1.63
CA GLN A 138 -19.73 0.91 2.22
C GLN A 138 -18.95 1.33 3.46
N MET A 139 -18.65 2.62 3.60
CA MET A 139 -17.99 3.12 4.80
C MET A 139 -18.99 3.35 5.93
N GLU A 140 -18.58 2.92 7.11
CA GLU A 140 -19.29 3.09 8.38
C GLU A 140 -18.29 3.51 9.46
N GLU A 141 -18.80 3.79 10.66
CA GLU A 141 -17.95 3.97 11.82
C GLU A 141 -17.27 2.63 12.18
N GLY A 142 -15.98 2.61 12.15
CA GLY A 142 -15.16 1.42 12.38
C GLY A 142 -14.11 1.21 11.29
N LEU A 143 -13.08 0.43 11.64
CA LEU A 143 -11.97 0.20 10.73
C LEU A 143 -12.35 -0.89 9.70
N ASP A 144 -12.61 -0.48 8.47
CA ASP A 144 -12.90 -1.33 7.32
C ASP A 144 -13.95 -2.42 7.60
N SER A 145 -14.97 -2.09 8.41
CA SER A 145 -15.96 -3.03 8.93
C SER A 145 -17.32 -2.99 8.24
N GLY A 146 -17.56 -2.00 7.40
CA GLY A 146 -18.83 -1.83 6.71
C GLY A 146 -19.14 -2.90 5.67
N PRO A 147 -20.36 -2.96 5.16
CA PRO A 147 -20.81 -4.01 4.26
C PRO A 147 -20.02 -4.05 2.94
N ILE A 148 -19.80 -5.26 2.44
CA ILE A 148 -19.18 -5.52 1.15
C ILE A 148 -20.21 -5.26 0.05
N LEU A 149 -19.80 -4.47 -0.94
CA LEU A 149 -20.60 -4.16 -2.14
C LEU A 149 -20.14 -4.97 -3.34
N HIS A 150 -18.81 -5.07 -3.52
CA HIS A 150 -18.22 -5.83 -4.63
C HIS A 150 -16.84 -6.35 -4.24
N GLN A 151 -16.43 -7.50 -4.80
CA GLN A 151 -15.10 -8.07 -4.57
C GLN A 151 -14.56 -8.71 -5.84
N ILE A 152 -13.29 -8.45 -6.13
CA ILE A 152 -12.54 -9.13 -7.18
C ILE A 152 -11.36 -9.86 -6.53
N PRO A 153 -11.37 -11.22 -6.51
CA PRO A 153 -10.23 -11.99 -6.01
C PRO A 153 -9.13 -12.07 -7.06
N GLU A 154 -7.86 -12.01 -6.58
CA GLU A 154 -6.67 -12.07 -7.43
C GLU A 154 -5.60 -12.98 -6.83
N ARG A 155 -4.93 -13.75 -7.68
CA ARG A 155 -3.81 -14.57 -7.25
C ARG A 155 -2.57 -13.72 -7.03
N ILE A 156 -1.85 -13.98 -5.94
CA ILE A 156 -0.56 -13.34 -5.65
C ILE A 156 0.55 -14.13 -6.35
N PRO A 157 1.29 -13.52 -7.30
CA PRO A 157 2.45 -14.18 -7.88
C PRO A 157 3.53 -14.45 -6.81
N PRO A 158 4.23 -15.58 -6.87
CA PRO A 158 5.13 -16.02 -5.79
C PRO A 158 6.30 -15.06 -5.53
N ASP A 159 6.76 -14.35 -6.56
CA ASP A 159 7.93 -13.47 -6.49
C ASP A 159 7.59 -11.97 -6.48
N VAL A 160 6.29 -11.65 -6.44
CA VAL A 160 5.83 -10.25 -6.48
C VAL A 160 6.31 -9.46 -5.28
N THR A 161 6.64 -8.20 -5.51
CA THR A 161 6.94 -7.22 -4.45
C THR A 161 5.66 -6.51 -3.97
N GLY A 162 5.73 -5.90 -2.78
CA GLY A 162 4.63 -5.10 -2.25
C GLY A 162 4.24 -3.94 -3.19
N GLY A 163 5.23 -3.29 -3.82
CA GLY A 163 4.98 -2.21 -4.77
C GLY A 163 4.29 -2.68 -6.05
N GLU A 164 4.74 -3.79 -6.62
CA GLU A 164 4.12 -4.39 -7.82
C GLU A 164 2.70 -4.85 -7.54
N LEU A 165 2.48 -5.58 -6.43
CA LEU A 165 1.15 -6.01 -6.03
C LEU A 165 0.21 -4.83 -5.77
N SER A 166 0.72 -3.76 -5.12
CA SER A 166 -0.04 -2.53 -4.89
C SER A 166 -0.47 -1.86 -6.19
N SER A 167 0.43 -1.77 -7.17
CA SER A 167 0.13 -1.20 -8.48
C SER A 167 -0.90 -2.05 -9.24
N TYR A 168 -0.75 -3.37 -9.22
CA TYR A 168 -1.69 -4.29 -9.83
C TYR A 168 -3.10 -4.20 -9.20
N LEU A 169 -3.18 -4.25 -7.86
CA LEU A 169 -4.45 -4.14 -7.15
C LEU A 169 -5.09 -2.74 -7.27
N ALA A 170 -4.32 -1.70 -7.57
CA ALA A 170 -4.86 -0.37 -7.85
C ALA A 170 -5.67 -0.33 -9.15
N GLU A 171 -5.20 -1.03 -10.20
CA GLU A 171 -5.91 -1.16 -11.47
C GLU A 171 -7.19 -2.03 -11.32
N ILE A 172 -7.08 -3.16 -10.63
CA ILE A 172 -8.24 -4.00 -10.29
C ILE A 172 -9.25 -3.23 -9.43
N GLY A 173 -8.76 -2.40 -8.51
CA GLY A 173 -9.59 -1.53 -7.67
C GLY A 173 -10.35 -0.47 -8.47
N ALA A 174 -9.74 0.06 -9.50
CA ALA A 174 -10.39 1.01 -10.41
C ALA A 174 -11.54 0.34 -11.18
N GLN A 175 -11.31 -0.86 -11.71
CA GLN A 175 -12.34 -1.66 -12.37
C GLN A 175 -13.50 -1.99 -11.41
N ALA A 176 -13.18 -2.57 -10.25
CA ALA A 176 -14.18 -2.93 -9.24
C ALA A 176 -15.01 -1.73 -8.78
N LEU A 177 -14.39 -0.55 -8.68
CA LEU A 177 -15.08 0.70 -8.31
C LEU A 177 -16.11 1.09 -9.37
N VAL A 178 -15.74 1.09 -10.65
CA VAL A 178 -16.65 1.45 -11.75
C VAL A 178 -17.84 0.49 -11.80
N GLU A 179 -17.59 -0.82 -11.70
CA GLU A 179 -18.64 -1.84 -11.66
C GLU A 179 -19.59 -1.63 -10.46
N ALA A 180 -19.04 -1.40 -9.26
CA ALA A 180 -19.84 -1.15 -8.07
C ALA A 180 -20.70 0.13 -8.21
N LEU A 181 -20.13 1.22 -8.72
CA LEU A 181 -20.84 2.48 -8.88
C LEU A 181 -21.95 2.37 -9.94
N ALA A 182 -21.74 1.65 -11.02
CA ALA A 182 -22.78 1.38 -12.01
C ALA A 182 -23.96 0.61 -11.39
N LEU A 183 -23.69 -0.40 -10.57
CA LEU A 183 -24.73 -1.15 -9.84
C LEU A 183 -25.45 -0.28 -8.80
N ILE A 184 -24.72 0.60 -8.10
CA ILE A 184 -25.31 1.57 -7.15
C ILE A 184 -26.24 2.53 -7.89
N GLU A 185 -25.88 3.03 -9.05
CA GLU A 185 -26.68 3.96 -9.85
C GLU A 185 -27.97 3.31 -10.31
N GLN A 186 -27.91 2.05 -10.73
CA GLN A 186 -29.06 1.23 -11.13
C GLN A 186 -29.93 0.77 -9.96
N GLY A 187 -29.49 0.95 -8.71
CA GLY A 187 -30.15 0.39 -7.52
C GLY A 187 -30.09 -1.14 -7.44
N ALA A 188 -29.15 -1.76 -8.15
CA ALA A 188 -28.97 -3.20 -8.25
C ALA A 188 -27.85 -3.75 -7.35
N ILE A 189 -27.14 -2.89 -6.60
CA ILE A 189 -26.05 -3.32 -5.73
C ILE A 189 -26.57 -4.16 -4.56
N ALA A 190 -25.97 -5.33 -4.35
CA ALA A 190 -26.22 -6.15 -3.18
C ALA A 190 -25.21 -5.80 -2.08
N SER A 191 -25.72 -5.43 -0.90
CA SER A 191 -24.89 -5.14 0.28
C SER A 191 -24.81 -6.39 1.16
N LYS A 192 -23.60 -6.88 1.42
CA LYS A 192 -23.34 -8.07 2.24
C LYS A 192 -22.62 -7.69 3.53
N PRO A 193 -23.24 -7.86 4.71
CA PRO A 193 -22.54 -7.66 5.97
C PRO A 193 -21.29 -8.53 6.09
N GLN A 194 -20.22 -8.00 6.67
CA GLN A 194 -19.01 -8.77 6.93
C GLN A 194 -19.19 -9.72 8.12
N ASP A 195 -18.61 -10.92 8.01
CA ASP A 195 -18.47 -11.82 9.17
C ASP A 195 -17.29 -11.34 10.05
N HIS A 196 -17.61 -10.64 11.12
CA HIS A 196 -16.61 -10.06 12.03
C HIS A 196 -15.76 -11.11 12.75
N ALA A 197 -16.24 -12.34 12.90
CA ALA A 197 -15.49 -13.43 13.52
C ALA A 197 -14.31 -13.90 12.65
N ARG A 198 -14.36 -13.64 11.34
CA ARG A 198 -13.32 -13.96 10.37
C ARG A 198 -12.38 -12.80 10.07
N ALA A 199 -12.55 -11.65 10.73
CA ALA A 199 -11.72 -10.49 10.50
C ALA A 199 -10.27 -10.72 10.93
N THR A 200 -9.33 -10.37 10.05
CA THR A 200 -7.91 -10.24 10.37
C THR A 200 -7.45 -8.82 10.13
N TYR A 201 -6.29 -8.46 10.67
CA TYR A 201 -5.84 -7.08 10.66
C TYR A 201 -4.48 -6.91 10.01
N ALA A 202 -4.31 -5.82 9.29
CA ALA A 202 -3.10 -5.38 8.62
C ALA A 202 -2.65 -4.02 9.19
N PRO A 203 -2.00 -4.00 10.36
CA PRO A 203 -1.59 -2.76 10.99
C PRO A 203 -0.55 -2.01 10.15
N LYS A 204 -0.39 -0.72 10.45
CA LYS A 204 0.62 0.12 9.80
C LYS A 204 2.01 -0.47 9.99
N LEU A 205 2.79 -0.50 8.91
CA LEU A 205 4.19 -0.93 8.95
C LEU A 205 5.03 0.02 9.79
N THR A 206 5.81 -0.56 10.70
CA THR A 206 6.74 0.20 11.54
C THR A 206 8.19 -0.08 11.13
N ARG A 207 9.10 0.77 11.61
CA ARG A 207 10.53 0.56 11.38
C ARG A 207 11.02 -0.75 12.02
N GLU A 208 10.51 -1.08 13.19
CA GLU A 208 10.86 -2.29 13.94
C GLU A 208 10.42 -3.55 13.19
N LEU A 209 9.19 -3.53 12.62
CA LEU A 209 8.70 -4.64 11.80
C LEU A 209 9.55 -4.83 10.54
N ALA A 210 10.11 -3.76 9.99
CA ALA A 210 10.96 -3.82 8.81
C ALA A 210 12.39 -4.28 9.11
N ARG A 211 12.79 -4.43 10.37
CA ARG A 211 14.09 -5.02 10.74
C ARG A 211 14.07 -6.52 10.48
N ILE A 212 15.08 -7.00 9.77
CA ILE A 212 15.19 -8.41 9.42
C ILE A 212 15.63 -9.20 10.67
N ASP A 213 14.84 -10.22 11.00
CA ASP A 213 15.17 -11.21 12.02
C ASP A 213 15.75 -12.46 11.35
N TRP A 214 17.06 -12.54 11.27
CA TRP A 214 17.78 -13.61 10.59
C TRP A 214 17.57 -15.01 11.19
N THR A 215 16.93 -15.12 12.36
CA THR A 215 16.60 -16.42 12.98
C THR A 215 15.42 -17.12 12.32
N LYS A 216 14.63 -16.41 11.49
CA LYS A 216 13.53 -16.96 10.72
C LYS A 216 14.03 -17.81 9.54
N ASP A 217 13.13 -18.64 8.99
CA ASP A 217 13.41 -19.41 7.77
C ASP A 217 13.57 -18.51 6.53
N ALA A 218 14.27 -19.04 5.52
CA ALA A 218 14.57 -18.30 4.29
C ALA A 218 13.31 -17.85 3.52
N ALA A 219 12.25 -18.65 3.53
CA ALA A 219 11.02 -18.32 2.83
C ALA A 219 10.31 -17.15 3.52
N ALA A 220 10.25 -17.13 4.85
CA ALA A 220 9.69 -16.01 5.61
C ALA A 220 10.50 -14.73 5.42
N LEU A 221 11.84 -14.83 5.41
CA LEU A 221 12.72 -13.68 5.18
C LEU A 221 12.57 -13.13 3.76
N ALA A 222 12.51 -13.99 2.74
CA ALA A 222 12.29 -13.57 1.37
C ALA A 222 10.94 -12.85 1.21
N ARG A 223 9.86 -13.38 1.81
CA ARG A 223 8.56 -12.69 1.84
C ARG A 223 8.63 -11.34 2.55
N THR A 224 9.36 -11.26 3.68
CA THR A 224 9.53 -9.99 4.41
C THR A 224 10.23 -8.95 3.54
N ILE A 225 11.31 -9.32 2.86
CA ILE A 225 12.05 -8.41 2.00
C ILE A 225 11.20 -7.95 0.82
N ARG A 226 10.51 -8.86 0.14
CA ARG A 226 9.63 -8.52 -0.99
C ARG A 226 8.39 -7.73 -0.58
N GLY A 227 7.73 -8.15 0.50
CA GLY A 227 6.51 -7.47 0.97
C GLY A 227 6.75 -6.02 1.38
N LEU A 228 7.96 -5.70 1.81
CA LEU A 228 8.36 -4.34 2.19
C LEU A 228 9.08 -3.56 1.07
N ASP A 229 9.25 -4.13 -0.11
CA ASP A 229 9.84 -3.48 -1.29
C ASP A 229 8.75 -2.70 -2.07
N PRO A 230 8.95 -1.44 -2.42
CA PRO A 230 10.11 -0.57 -2.20
C PRO A 230 10.10 0.19 -0.85
N LYS A 231 8.98 0.22 -0.15
CA LYS A 231 8.80 1.00 1.08
C LYS A 231 8.03 0.22 2.13
N PRO A 232 8.51 0.22 3.40
CA PRO A 232 9.66 1.00 3.92
C PRO A 232 11.03 0.45 3.52
N GLY A 233 11.11 -0.77 2.94
CA GLY A 233 12.31 -1.55 2.69
C GLY A 233 12.77 -2.31 3.94
N ALA A 234 12.91 -3.63 3.83
CA ALA A 234 13.44 -4.46 4.92
C ALA A 234 14.91 -4.11 5.17
N TRP A 235 15.29 -3.94 6.43
CA TRP A 235 16.62 -3.46 6.79
C TRP A 235 17.31 -4.33 7.83
N THR A 236 18.61 -4.31 7.79
CA THR A 236 19.53 -4.98 8.70
C THR A 236 20.75 -4.11 8.93
N GLU A 237 21.70 -4.53 9.74
CA GLU A 237 22.96 -3.83 9.96
C GLU A 237 24.15 -4.66 9.53
N LEU A 238 25.11 -4.02 8.88
CA LEU A 238 26.45 -4.55 8.63
C LEU A 238 27.49 -3.65 9.29
N GLN A 239 28.23 -4.14 10.29
CA GLN A 239 29.20 -3.37 11.04
C GLN A 239 28.63 -2.07 11.63
N GLY A 240 27.41 -2.15 12.20
CA GLY A 240 26.71 -0.99 12.80
C GLY A 240 26.17 0.04 11.80
N ARG A 241 26.14 -0.28 10.50
CA ARG A 241 25.56 0.58 9.45
C ARG A 241 24.35 -0.10 8.84
N GLU A 242 23.27 0.67 8.73
CA GLU A 242 22.04 0.18 8.12
C GLU A 242 22.25 -0.16 6.63
N VAL A 243 21.67 -1.28 6.23
CA VAL A 243 21.57 -1.71 4.84
C VAL A 243 20.14 -2.22 4.62
N LYS A 244 19.45 -1.70 3.62
CA LYS A 244 18.17 -2.26 3.17
C LYS A 244 18.44 -3.30 2.08
N LEU A 245 17.59 -4.33 2.06
CA LEU A 245 17.67 -5.43 1.10
C LEU A 245 16.41 -5.46 0.24
N PHE A 246 16.57 -5.87 -1.03
CA PHE A 246 15.51 -5.91 -2.01
C PHE A 246 15.71 -7.09 -2.97
N GLY A 247 14.62 -7.52 -3.65
CA GLY A 247 14.68 -8.60 -4.62
C GLY A 247 15.21 -9.89 -3.99
N ALA A 248 14.47 -10.45 -3.01
CA ALA A 248 14.94 -11.60 -2.26
C ALA A 248 14.20 -12.88 -2.66
N THR A 249 14.98 -13.97 -2.84
CA THR A 249 14.48 -15.32 -3.05
C THR A 249 15.06 -16.28 -2.02
N ALA A 250 14.25 -17.26 -1.60
CA ALA A 250 14.73 -18.34 -0.74
C ALA A 250 15.64 -19.27 -1.53
N SER A 251 16.68 -19.75 -0.89
CA SER A 251 17.71 -20.65 -1.46
C SER A 251 18.21 -21.62 -0.41
N ASP A 252 18.85 -22.67 -0.86
CA ASP A 252 19.59 -23.56 0.02
C ASP A 252 20.87 -22.88 0.49
N GLY A 253 21.24 -23.17 1.74
CA GLY A 253 22.48 -22.71 2.37
C GLY A 253 22.49 -23.03 3.85
N GLN A 254 23.69 -23.15 4.43
CA GLN A 254 23.91 -23.42 5.85
C GLN A 254 24.97 -22.49 6.41
N GLY A 255 24.68 -21.86 7.54
CA GLY A 255 25.58 -20.94 8.22
C GLY A 255 24.93 -20.36 9.46
N ALA A 256 25.63 -19.52 10.18
CA ALA A 256 25.01 -18.79 11.29
C ALA A 256 24.02 -17.76 10.77
N PRO A 257 22.84 -17.55 11.41
CA PRO A 257 21.87 -16.57 10.97
C PRO A 257 22.50 -15.19 10.72
N GLY A 258 22.29 -14.63 9.52
CA GLY A 258 22.87 -13.36 9.07
C GLY A 258 24.28 -13.49 8.47
N GLU A 259 24.90 -14.67 8.44
CA GLU A 259 26.22 -14.88 7.84
C GLU A 259 26.14 -14.79 6.32
N VAL A 260 27.05 -14.02 5.72
CA VAL A 260 27.24 -13.95 4.28
C VAL A 260 27.97 -15.20 3.82
N LEU A 261 27.26 -16.11 3.17
CA LEU A 261 27.80 -17.43 2.76
C LEU A 261 28.69 -17.30 1.53
N THR A 262 28.27 -16.51 0.55
CA THR A 262 29.06 -16.26 -0.66
C THR A 262 28.75 -14.90 -1.25
N THR A 263 29.75 -14.36 -1.95
CA THR A 263 29.66 -13.17 -2.79
C THR A 263 30.06 -13.47 -4.24
N GLU A 264 30.26 -14.75 -4.58
CA GLU A 264 30.56 -15.19 -5.95
C GLU A 264 29.26 -15.33 -6.76
N GLY A 265 29.13 -14.45 -7.76
CA GLY A 265 27.97 -14.43 -8.65
C GLY A 265 26.68 -13.88 -8.03
N ARG A 266 26.49 -13.98 -6.72
CA ARG A 266 25.31 -13.48 -5.98
C ARG A 266 25.62 -13.22 -4.50
N LEU A 267 24.80 -12.38 -3.87
CA LEU A 267 24.82 -12.20 -2.42
C LEU A 267 23.90 -13.25 -1.77
N LEU A 268 24.47 -14.19 -1.05
CA LEU A 268 23.73 -15.23 -0.34
C LEU A 268 23.98 -15.10 1.16
N ILE A 269 22.92 -15.02 1.94
CA ILE A 269 22.95 -14.78 3.39
C ILE A 269 22.21 -15.91 4.10
N ALA A 270 22.82 -16.51 5.11
CA ALA A 270 22.22 -17.58 5.91
C ALA A 270 21.01 -17.07 6.71
N ALA A 271 19.96 -17.87 6.72
CA ALA A 271 18.76 -17.70 7.53
C ALA A 271 18.80 -18.64 8.74
N GLY A 272 17.76 -18.65 9.58
CA GLY A 272 17.60 -19.65 10.64
C GLY A 272 17.49 -21.06 10.09
N SER A 273 16.92 -21.22 8.88
CA SER A 273 17.01 -22.43 8.04
C SER A 273 17.03 -22.00 6.58
N GLY A 274 17.94 -22.60 5.79
CA GLY A 274 18.19 -22.19 4.41
C GLY A 274 18.99 -20.89 4.32
N ALA A 275 18.88 -20.21 3.18
CA ALA A 275 19.54 -18.94 2.91
C ALA A 275 18.67 -18.03 2.02
N VAL A 276 18.97 -16.75 2.00
CA VAL A 276 18.31 -15.76 1.15
C VAL A 276 19.29 -15.23 0.12
N ALA A 277 18.98 -15.36 -1.16
CA ALA A 277 19.65 -14.67 -2.25
C ALA A 277 19.05 -13.28 -2.41
N VAL A 278 19.91 -12.26 -2.48
CA VAL A 278 19.52 -10.83 -2.53
C VAL A 278 20.04 -10.22 -3.82
N GLU A 279 19.17 -9.52 -4.55
CA GLU A 279 19.50 -8.91 -5.84
C GLU A 279 20.01 -7.48 -5.71
N GLU A 280 19.43 -6.70 -4.80
CA GLU A 280 19.75 -5.29 -4.64
C GLU A 280 19.83 -4.88 -3.17
N VAL A 281 20.63 -3.87 -2.91
CA VAL A 281 20.85 -3.33 -1.57
C VAL A 281 20.81 -1.80 -1.60
N GLN A 282 20.51 -1.21 -0.45
CA GLN A 282 20.65 0.23 -0.23
C GLN A 282 21.42 0.48 1.07
N PRO A 283 22.75 0.68 0.99
CA PRO A 283 23.55 1.10 2.14
C PRO A 283 23.14 2.50 2.62
N ALA A 284 23.27 2.74 3.92
CA ALA A 284 22.92 4.02 4.54
C ALA A 284 23.51 5.23 3.80
N GLY A 285 22.66 6.18 3.45
CA GLY A 285 23.04 7.43 2.76
C GLY A 285 23.34 7.28 1.26
N LYS A 286 23.15 6.08 0.68
CA LYS A 286 23.33 5.81 -0.75
C LYS A 286 22.01 5.53 -1.45
N GLY A 287 22.01 5.51 -2.77
CA GLY A 287 20.93 4.99 -3.59
C GLY A 287 20.87 3.46 -3.56
N ARG A 288 19.78 2.88 -4.09
CA ARG A 288 19.62 1.44 -4.33
C ARG A 288 20.60 1.04 -5.46
N ILE A 289 21.35 -0.03 -5.25
CA ILE A 289 22.36 -0.57 -6.18
C ILE A 289 22.24 -2.08 -6.23
N SER A 290 22.74 -2.71 -7.31
CA SER A 290 22.79 -4.17 -7.40
C SER A 290 23.69 -4.74 -6.31
N ALA A 291 23.37 -5.95 -5.82
CA ALA A 291 24.23 -6.68 -4.89
C ALA A 291 25.62 -6.95 -5.51
N ALA A 292 25.67 -7.17 -6.84
CA ALA A 292 26.92 -7.34 -7.55
C ALA A 292 27.82 -6.08 -7.50
N ASP A 293 27.23 -4.88 -7.67
CA ASP A 293 27.97 -3.63 -7.53
C ASP A 293 28.46 -3.39 -6.11
N TRP A 294 27.63 -3.74 -5.13
CA TRP A 294 28.01 -3.62 -3.72
C TRP A 294 29.20 -4.53 -3.38
N ILE A 295 29.20 -5.78 -3.89
CA ILE A 295 30.28 -6.75 -3.73
C ILE A 295 31.56 -6.23 -4.41
N ARG A 296 31.47 -5.80 -5.69
CA ARG A 296 32.62 -5.23 -6.43
C ARG A 296 33.23 -4.03 -5.73
N GLY A 297 32.36 -3.19 -5.13
CA GLY A 297 32.78 -2.05 -4.32
C GLY A 297 33.32 -2.41 -2.93
N ARG A 298 33.51 -3.71 -2.63
CA ARG A 298 33.96 -4.23 -1.33
C ARG A 298 33.05 -3.82 -0.16
N GLY A 299 31.77 -3.61 -0.44
CA GLY A 299 30.77 -3.25 0.56
C GLY A 299 30.42 -4.40 1.50
N VAL A 300 30.63 -5.64 1.05
CA VAL A 300 30.37 -6.87 1.80
C VAL A 300 31.36 -7.97 1.39
N LYS A 301 31.66 -8.90 2.30
CA LYS A 301 32.53 -10.07 2.08
C LYS A 301 31.90 -11.31 2.69
N ALA A 302 32.21 -12.47 2.12
CA ALA A 302 31.87 -13.76 2.73
C ALA A 302 32.42 -13.87 4.15
N GLY A 303 31.70 -14.54 5.04
CA GLY A 303 32.02 -14.68 6.47
C GLY A 303 31.67 -13.46 7.33
N GLN A 304 31.27 -12.31 6.76
CA GLN A 304 30.72 -11.22 7.54
C GLN A 304 29.28 -11.53 8.00
N ARG A 305 28.83 -10.87 9.06
CA ARG A 305 27.50 -11.11 9.63
C ARG A 305 26.67 -9.83 9.65
N LEU A 306 25.45 -9.96 9.14
CA LEU A 306 24.39 -8.99 9.24
C LEU A 306 23.57 -9.24 10.52
N SER A 307 23.09 -8.16 11.19
CA SER A 307 22.41 -8.24 12.51
C SER A 307 21.14 -7.40 12.56
#